data_2841f67aee0614214b6ed833718ac411
#
_entry.id   2841f67aee0614214b6ed833718ac411
#
_cell.length_a   1.000
_cell.length_b   1.000
_cell.length_c   1.000
_cell.angle_alpha   90.00
_cell.angle_beta   90.00
_cell.angle_gamma   90.00
#
_symmetry.space_group_name_H-M   'P 1'
#
loop_
_entity.id
_entity.type
_entity.pdbx_description
1 polymer ?
#
loop_
_entity_poly.entity_id
_entity_poly.type
_entity_poly.pdbx_seq_one_letter_code
_entity_poly.pdbx_strand_id
1 'polypeptide(L)'
;SMSVLEDRVYVAGLIRQVLISRLCVREAILHFPRDTEDKSIQSAFHALVHYEADEDLRARDSLYKEEQDDYLEFISYVLERGEDLPENIIENYEKYYACANIPHEENTKGFFKGFFRFLNIKGSSDVNIK
;
A
#
# COMPACT_ATOMS: atom_id res chain seq x y z
N SER A 1 10.48 12.63 18.59
CA SER A 1 9.79 12.02 17.46
C SER A 1 10.70 11.99 16.25
N MET A 2 10.45 11.05 15.37
CA MET A 2 11.28 10.87 14.20
C MET A 2 10.91 11.87 13.10
N SER A 3 11.88 12.17 12.25
CA SER A 3 11.62 13.01 11.10
C SER A 3 10.74 12.23 10.09
N VAL A 4 10.21 12.96 9.11
CA VAL A 4 9.40 12.33 8.07
C VAL A 4 10.20 11.25 7.33
N LEU A 5 11.46 11.53 7.00
CA LEU A 5 12.28 10.56 6.30
C LEU A 5 12.55 9.33 7.14
N GLU A 6 12.80 9.52 8.43
CA GLU A 6 12.97 8.39 9.33
C GLU A 6 11.70 7.58 9.46
N ASP A 7 10.56 8.26 9.52
CA ASP A 7 9.27 7.57 9.57
C ASP A 7 9.04 6.74 8.31
N ARG A 8 9.43 7.26 7.15
CA ARG A 8 9.29 6.51 5.90
C ARG A 8 10.13 5.25 5.90
N VAL A 9 11.36 5.35 6.36
CA VAL A 9 12.23 4.17 6.45
C VAL A 9 11.64 3.16 7.43
N TYR A 10 11.15 3.63 8.54
CA TYR A 10 10.55 2.75 9.54
C TYR A 10 9.34 2.01 8.98
N VAL A 11 8.47 2.74 8.29
CA VAL A 11 7.27 2.15 7.68
C VAL A 11 7.67 1.13 6.61
N ALA A 12 8.70 1.44 5.83
CA ALA A 12 9.19 0.48 4.83
C ALA A 12 9.59 -0.84 5.48
N GLY A 13 10.23 -0.76 6.65
CA GLY A 13 10.60 -1.94 7.40
C GLY A 13 9.41 -2.73 7.88
N LEU A 14 8.36 -2.04 8.33
CA LEU A 14 7.14 -2.72 8.76
C LEU A 14 6.51 -3.48 7.60
N ILE A 15 6.43 -2.86 6.43
CA ILE A 15 5.85 -3.50 5.26
C ILE A 15 6.64 -4.75 4.88
N ARG A 16 7.96 -4.67 4.92
CA ARG A 16 8.78 -5.83 4.60
C ARG A 16 8.57 -6.98 5.56
N GLN A 17 8.41 -6.67 6.85
CA GLN A 17 8.15 -7.71 7.83
C GLN A 17 6.81 -8.39 7.58
N VAL A 18 5.82 -7.64 7.10
CA VAL A 18 4.55 -8.24 6.72
C VAL A 18 4.74 -9.18 5.53
N LEU A 19 5.51 -8.74 4.54
CA LEU A 19 5.72 -9.54 3.33
C LEU A 19 6.44 -10.86 3.59
N ILE A 20 7.34 -10.88 4.57
CA ILE A 20 8.04 -12.11 4.91
C ILE A 20 7.38 -12.86 6.07
N SER A 21 6.16 -12.48 6.42
CA SER A 21 5.34 -13.14 7.43
C SER A 21 5.94 -13.10 8.84
N ARG A 22 6.74 -12.11 9.12
CA ARG A 22 7.28 -11.92 10.48
C ARG A 22 6.39 -11.06 11.35
N LEU A 23 5.48 -10.32 10.72
CA LEU A 23 4.61 -9.40 11.41
C LEU A 23 3.25 -9.48 10.73
N CYS A 24 2.18 -9.58 11.51
CA CYS A 24 0.86 -9.53 10.89
C CYS A 24 0.50 -8.08 10.58
N VAL A 25 -0.45 -7.90 9.67
CA VAL A 25 -0.83 -6.56 9.23
C VAL A 25 -1.32 -5.72 10.39
N ARG A 26 -2.11 -6.31 11.28
CA ARG A 26 -2.65 -5.57 12.43
C ARG A 26 -1.55 -5.00 13.31
N GLU A 27 -0.51 -5.79 13.55
CA GLU A 27 0.61 -5.29 14.34
C GLU A 27 1.39 -4.21 13.62
N ALA A 28 1.58 -4.38 12.31
CA ALA A 28 2.26 -3.36 11.53
C ALA A 28 1.51 -2.03 11.61
N ILE A 29 0.19 -2.09 11.47
CA ILE A 29 -0.64 -0.88 11.51
C ILE A 29 -0.52 -0.19 12.87
N LEU A 30 -0.46 -0.95 13.94
CA LEU A 30 -0.34 -0.37 15.28
C LEU A 30 0.97 0.39 15.47
N HIS A 31 1.98 0.07 14.69
CA HIS A 31 3.29 0.71 14.82
C HIS A 31 3.51 1.86 13.84
N PHE A 32 2.51 2.16 13.01
CA PHE A 32 2.63 3.30 12.11
C PHE A 32 2.70 4.60 12.90
N PRO A 33 3.42 5.59 12.35
CA PRO A 33 3.45 6.91 12.98
C PRO A 33 2.04 7.48 13.11
N ARG A 34 1.71 7.97 14.28
CA ARG A 34 0.38 8.53 14.53
C ARG A 34 0.34 9.98 14.09
N ASP A 35 -0.84 10.38 13.64
CA ASP A 35 -1.10 11.78 13.31
C ASP A 35 -0.15 12.35 12.26
N THR A 36 0.36 11.47 11.39
CA THR A 36 1.23 11.93 10.33
C THR A 36 0.41 12.65 9.26
N GLU A 37 0.99 13.72 8.71
CA GLU A 37 0.39 14.41 7.57
C GLU A 37 1.08 14.02 6.27
N ASP A 38 2.03 13.12 6.35
CA ASP A 38 2.76 12.65 5.17
C ASP A 38 1.86 11.76 4.33
N LYS A 39 1.51 12.23 3.16
CA LYS A 39 0.57 11.52 2.29
C LYS A 39 1.12 10.19 1.81
N SER A 40 2.43 10.07 1.67
CA SER A 40 3.05 8.80 1.29
C SER A 40 2.85 7.75 2.39
N ILE A 41 3.04 8.14 3.63
CA ILE A 41 2.81 7.22 4.75
C ILE A 41 1.33 6.89 4.89
N GLN A 42 0.46 7.88 4.71
CA GLN A 42 -0.99 7.63 4.76
C GLN A 42 -1.41 6.66 3.68
N SER A 43 -0.86 6.79 2.48
CA SER A 43 -1.17 5.88 1.39
C SER A 43 -0.66 4.47 1.65
N ALA A 44 0.49 4.35 2.29
CA ALA A 44 1.03 3.04 2.67
C ALA A 44 0.16 2.38 3.73
N PHE A 45 -0.31 3.15 4.70
CA PHE A 45 -1.24 2.65 5.71
C PHE A 45 -2.49 2.10 5.04
N HIS A 46 -3.05 2.86 4.12
CA HIS A 46 -4.24 2.47 3.40
C HIS A 46 -4.03 1.18 2.61
N ALA A 47 -2.85 1.06 1.98
CA ALA A 47 -2.54 -0.15 1.24
C ALA A 47 -2.52 -1.38 2.15
N LEU A 48 -1.98 -1.24 3.36
CA LEU A 48 -1.97 -2.36 4.29
C LEU A 48 -3.37 -2.73 4.77
N VAL A 49 -4.22 -1.73 4.98
CA VAL A 49 -5.61 -2.00 5.38
C VAL A 49 -6.31 -2.82 4.30
N HIS A 50 -6.12 -2.46 3.05
CA HIS A 50 -6.73 -3.21 1.94
C HIS A 50 -6.09 -4.59 1.79
N TYR A 51 -4.81 -4.69 2.04
CA TYR A 51 -4.13 -5.98 1.99
C TYR A 51 -4.75 -6.95 3.00
N GLU A 52 -5.01 -6.46 4.20
CA GLU A 52 -5.65 -7.27 5.23
C GLU A 52 -7.07 -7.66 4.81
N ALA A 53 -7.84 -6.70 4.29
CA ALA A 53 -9.22 -6.94 3.93
C ALA A 53 -9.36 -7.96 2.79
N ASP A 54 -8.35 -8.06 1.94
CA ASP A 54 -8.39 -8.93 0.77
C ASP A 54 -7.71 -10.28 1.00
N GLU A 55 -7.52 -10.66 2.24
CA GLU A 55 -6.84 -11.92 2.56
C GLU A 55 -7.49 -13.11 1.89
N ASP A 56 -8.82 -13.17 1.90
CA ASP A 56 -9.54 -14.29 1.31
C ASP A 56 -9.38 -14.31 -0.21
N LEU A 57 -9.29 -13.15 -0.85
CA LEU A 57 -9.05 -13.09 -2.28
C LEU A 57 -7.66 -13.58 -2.62
N ARG A 58 -6.67 -13.22 -1.82
CA ARG A 58 -5.30 -13.69 -2.04
C ARG A 58 -5.20 -15.19 -1.89
N ALA A 59 -5.96 -15.75 -0.95
CA ALA A 59 -5.91 -17.19 -0.72
C ALA A 59 -6.45 -18.00 -1.89
N ARG A 60 -7.33 -17.39 -2.68
CA ARG A 60 -7.97 -18.07 -3.80
C ARG A 60 -7.37 -17.75 -5.15
N ASP A 61 -6.57 -16.69 -5.23
CA ASP A 61 -6.07 -16.20 -6.50
C ASP A 61 -4.59 -15.87 -6.34
N SER A 62 -3.75 -16.80 -6.77
CA SER A 62 -2.31 -16.66 -6.58
C SER A 62 -1.73 -15.50 -7.41
N LEU A 63 -2.33 -15.20 -8.54
CA LEU A 63 -1.87 -14.08 -9.35
C LEU A 63 -2.17 -12.75 -8.62
N TYR A 64 -3.34 -12.66 -8.03
CA TYR A 64 -3.71 -11.46 -7.27
C TYR A 64 -2.80 -11.29 -6.07
N LYS A 65 -2.46 -12.40 -5.41
CA LYS A 65 -1.51 -12.35 -4.29
C LYS A 65 -0.17 -11.81 -4.75
N GLU A 66 0.32 -12.28 -5.87
CA GLU A 66 1.60 -11.83 -6.40
C GLU A 66 1.55 -10.33 -6.71
N GLU A 67 0.48 -9.88 -7.30
CA GLU A 67 0.33 -8.46 -7.62
C GLU A 67 0.30 -7.59 -6.37
N GLN A 68 -0.42 -8.03 -5.34
CA GLN A 68 -0.46 -7.27 -4.09
C GLN A 68 0.89 -7.26 -3.40
N ASP A 69 1.56 -8.40 -3.38
CA ASP A 69 2.89 -8.47 -2.76
C ASP A 69 3.88 -7.56 -3.50
N ASP A 70 3.82 -7.57 -4.82
CA ASP A 70 4.69 -6.70 -5.63
C ASP A 70 4.40 -5.23 -5.37
N TYR A 71 3.13 -4.89 -5.22
CA TYR A 71 2.73 -3.52 -4.94
C TYR A 71 3.28 -3.05 -3.60
N LEU A 72 3.13 -3.87 -2.57
CA LEU A 72 3.64 -3.51 -1.25
C LEU A 72 5.16 -3.43 -1.26
N GLU A 73 5.81 -4.33 -1.99
CA GLU A 73 7.26 -4.28 -2.10
C GLU A 73 7.72 -2.98 -2.76
N PHE A 74 7.00 -2.59 -3.81
CA PHE A 74 7.30 -1.32 -4.48
C PHE A 74 7.19 -0.15 -3.52
N ILE A 75 6.10 -0.10 -2.74
CA ILE A 75 5.91 0.96 -1.76
C ILE A 75 7.07 0.98 -0.77
N SER A 76 7.48 -0.20 -0.29
CA SER A 76 8.55 -0.26 0.68
C SER A 76 9.87 0.27 0.12
N TYR A 77 10.16 -0.02 -1.14
CA TYR A 77 11.40 0.49 -1.76
C TYR A 77 11.38 2.00 -1.90
N VAL A 78 10.26 2.57 -2.30
CA VAL A 78 10.17 4.02 -2.46
C VAL A 78 10.34 4.71 -1.11
N LEU A 79 9.64 4.22 -0.09
CA LEU A 79 9.72 4.82 1.24
C LEU A 79 11.10 4.66 1.86
N GLU A 80 11.75 3.53 1.60
CA GLU A 80 13.10 3.32 2.14
C GLU A 80 14.09 4.34 1.60
N ARG A 81 13.89 4.77 0.35
CA ARG A 81 14.73 5.80 -0.22
C ARG A 81 14.33 7.20 0.22
N GLY A 82 13.31 7.32 1.05
CA GLY A 82 12.82 8.60 1.53
C GLY A 82 12.06 9.40 0.48
N GLU A 83 11.66 8.74 -0.60
CA GLU A 83 10.98 9.41 -1.70
C GLU A 83 9.47 9.41 -1.52
N ASP A 84 8.80 10.31 -2.22
CA ASP A 84 7.35 10.32 -2.26
C ASP A 84 6.84 9.15 -3.08
N LEU A 85 5.70 8.59 -2.68
CA LEU A 85 5.03 7.63 -3.54
C LEU A 85 4.56 8.33 -4.80
N PRO A 86 4.43 7.60 -5.92
CA PRO A 86 3.96 8.21 -7.15
C PRO A 86 2.62 8.93 -6.97
N GLU A 87 2.45 10.01 -7.71
CA GLU A 87 1.29 10.85 -7.58
C GLU A 87 -0.01 10.09 -7.82
N ASN A 88 -0.02 9.14 -8.73
CA ASN A 88 -1.23 8.36 -9.00
C ASN A 88 -1.64 7.50 -7.80
N ILE A 89 -0.68 7.05 -7.02
CA ILE A 89 -0.99 6.29 -5.81
C ILE A 89 -1.63 7.20 -4.76
N ILE A 90 -1.05 8.38 -4.58
CA ILE A 90 -1.58 9.33 -3.61
C ILE A 90 -2.95 9.83 -4.02
N GLU A 91 -3.15 10.10 -5.31
CA GLU A 91 -4.45 10.55 -5.81
C GLU A 91 -5.53 9.49 -5.61
N ASN A 92 -5.19 8.22 -5.82
CA ASN A 92 -6.16 7.16 -5.61
C ASN A 92 -6.54 7.03 -4.14
N TYR A 93 -5.56 7.19 -3.26
CA TYR A 93 -5.83 7.21 -1.83
C TYR A 93 -6.79 8.34 -1.48
N GLU A 94 -6.51 9.53 -1.98
CA GLU A 94 -7.34 10.69 -1.67
C GLU A 94 -8.75 10.55 -2.24
N LYS A 95 -8.87 10.02 -3.45
CA LYS A 95 -10.17 9.80 -4.05
C LYS A 95 -11.00 8.80 -3.26
N TYR A 96 -10.35 7.74 -2.79
CA TYR A 96 -11.04 6.74 -2.01
C TYR A 96 -11.69 7.37 -0.77
N TYR A 97 -10.94 8.19 -0.07
CA TYR A 97 -11.46 8.83 1.15
C TYR A 97 -12.42 9.96 0.87
N ALA A 98 -12.37 10.54 -0.32
CA ALA A 98 -13.36 11.55 -0.73
C ALA A 98 -14.73 10.93 -0.95
N CYS A 99 -14.81 9.62 -1.18
CA CYS A 99 -16.07 8.92 -1.40
C CYS A 99 -16.52 8.23 -0.12
N ALA A 100 -16.48 8.95 0.99
CA ALA A 100 -16.72 8.38 2.31
C ALA A 100 -18.13 7.83 2.52
N ASN A 101 -19.07 8.16 1.63
CA ASN A 101 -20.44 7.67 1.75
C ASN A 101 -20.62 6.25 1.28
N ILE A 102 -19.62 5.70 0.61
CA ILE A 102 -19.70 4.33 0.09
C ILE A 102 -19.44 3.36 1.25
N PRO A 103 -20.26 2.31 1.39
CA PRO A 103 -20.05 1.34 2.46
C PRO A 103 -18.62 0.82 2.43
N HIS A 104 -17.98 0.86 3.58
CA HIS A 104 -16.56 0.56 3.68
C HIS A 104 -16.22 -0.85 3.19
N GLU A 105 -17.01 -1.83 3.60
CA GLU A 105 -16.74 -3.22 3.24
C GLU A 105 -16.81 -3.47 1.75
N GLU A 106 -17.84 -2.96 1.12
CA GLU A 106 -18.00 -3.15 -0.32
C GLU A 106 -16.91 -2.44 -1.09
N ASN A 107 -16.54 -1.26 -0.61
CA ASN A 107 -15.54 -0.46 -1.27
C ASN A 107 -14.13 -1.00 -1.06
N THR A 108 -13.93 -1.76 0.02
CA THR A 108 -12.62 -2.32 0.30
C THR A 108 -12.29 -3.48 -0.62
N LYS A 109 -13.26 -4.36 -0.84
CA LYS A 109 -13.02 -5.52 -1.68
C LYS A 109 -12.91 -5.09 -3.14
N GLY A 110 -11.89 -5.57 -3.77
CA GLY A 110 -11.67 -5.23 -5.16
C GLY A 110 -10.87 -3.97 -5.39
N PHE A 111 -10.59 -3.20 -4.32
CA PHE A 111 -9.80 -1.99 -4.46
C PHE A 111 -8.49 -2.29 -5.17
N PHE A 112 -7.78 -3.30 -4.69
CA PHE A 112 -6.49 -3.65 -5.27
C PHE A 112 -6.60 -4.15 -6.70
N LYS A 113 -7.69 -4.83 -7.04
CA LYS A 113 -7.86 -5.30 -8.42
C LYS A 113 -7.86 -4.15 -9.41
N GLY A 114 -8.69 -3.13 -9.13
CA GLY A 114 -8.73 -1.97 -10.00
C GLY A 114 -7.42 -1.21 -9.99
N PHE A 115 -6.85 -1.08 -8.81
CA PHE A 115 -5.61 -0.36 -8.64
C PHE A 115 -4.46 -1.03 -9.38
N PHE A 116 -4.31 -2.34 -9.19
CA PHE A 116 -3.22 -3.06 -9.85
C PHE A 116 -3.34 -3.04 -11.35
N ARG A 117 -4.58 -3.14 -11.87
CA ARG A 117 -4.79 -3.04 -13.30
C ARG A 117 -4.32 -1.69 -13.83
N PHE A 118 -4.62 -0.63 -13.08
CA PHE A 118 -4.18 0.71 -13.45
C PHE A 118 -2.67 0.81 -13.41
N LEU A 119 -2.06 0.31 -12.35
CA LEU A 119 -0.61 0.34 -12.21
C LEU A 119 0.08 -0.53 -13.26
N ASN A 120 -0.50 -1.67 -13.58
CA ASN A 120 0.11 -2.55 -14.57
C ASN A 120 0.17 -1.91 -15.94
N ILE A 121 -0.84 -1.14 -16.29
CA ILE A 121 -0.82 -0.42 -17.56
C ILE A 121 0.35 0.56 -17.58
N LYS A 122 0.52 1.33 -16.51
CA LYS A 122 1.63 2.26 -16.39
C LYS A 122 2.95 1.55 -16.10
N GLY A 123 2.88 0.55 -15.26
CA GLY A 123 4.05 -0.21 -14.88
C GLY A 123 4.65 -0.99 -16.02
N SER A 124 3.81 -1.47 -16.92
CA SER A 124 4.31 -2.17 -18.10
C SER A 124 5.18 -1.24 -18.95
N SER A 125 4.76 0.00 -19.07
CA SER A 125 5.57 0.98 -19.79
C SER A 125 6.90 1.20 -19.07
N ASP A 126 6.85 1.33 -17.75
CA ASP A 126 8.05 1.56 -16.97
C ASP A 126 8.96 0.35 -16.98
N VAL A 127 8.37 -0.82 -16.86
CA VAL A 127 9.16 -2.07 -16.86
C VAL A 127 9.82 -2.27 -18.21
N ASN A 128 9.13 -1.94 -19.27
CA ASN A 128 9.69 -2.10 -20.61
C ASN A 128 10.84 -1.15 -20.88
N ILE A 129 10.92 -0.09 -20.10
CA ILE A 129 12.01 0.87 -20.22
C ILE A 129 13.28 0.34 -19.60
N LYS A 130 13.13 -0.56 -18.66
CA LYS A 130 14.30 -1.19 -18.03
C LYS A 130 15.13 -1.99 -19.06
#